data_acaceef2ea1af6abd3a6e3f0684ef71b
#
_entry.id   acaceef2ea1af6abd3a6e3f0684ef71b
#
_cell.length_a   1.000
_cell.length_b   1.000
_cell.length_c   1.000
_cell.angle_alpha   90.00
_cell.angle_beta   90.00
_cell.angle_gamma   90.00
#
_symmetry.space_group_name_H-M   'P 1'
#
loop_
_entity.id
_entity.type
_entity.pdbx_description
1 polymer ?
#
loop_
_entity_poly.entity_id
_entity_poly.type
_entity_poly.pdbx_seq_one_letter_code
_entity_poly.pdbx_strand_id
1 'polypeptide(L)'
;MYKIGFDAKRLFHNGTGLGNYSRRLVRSLKEFYPDNSYVLFSPSVTYNDESFYFTQEFETVTPGLFSSKAFWRTRNILLSLIENDIDIYHGLSHELPIGIEETQIKSVVTIHDLIYKLFPSNFPLIDKKIYDIKWKNACTNANAIIATSEATKQDIIANFNIDPKKIHVVYQTCSDIFDQRYTDKEKADILENLSLPQSFILYVGAIMERKNVMSIVEAYNKIR
;
A
#
# COMPACT_ATOMS: atom_id res chain seq x y z
N MET A 1 -20.21 -13.76 -6.49
CA MET A 1 -18.94 -13.78 -7.24
C MET A 1 -18.73 -12.38 -7.81
N TYR A 2 -17.59 -11.75 -7.53
CA TYR A 2 -17.24 -10.42 -8.02
C TYR A 2 -15.93 -10.47 -8.81
N LYS A 3 -15.80 -9.59 -9.80
CA LYS A 3 -14.54 -9.34 -10.48
C LYS A 3 -13.89 -8.08 -9.89
N ILE A 4 -12.76 -8.24 -9.21
CA ILE A 4 -12.13 -7.20 -8.41
C ILE A 4 -10.82 -6.76 -9.08
N GLY A 5 -10.74 -5.47 -9.44
CA GLY A 5 -9.55 -4.85 -10.00
C GLY A 5 -8.74 -4.13 -8.93
N PHE A 6 -7.41 -4.21 -9.01
CA PHE A 6 -6.50 -3.53 -8.08
C PHE A 6 -5.56 -2.57 -8.78
N ASP A 7 -5.31 -1.39 -8.19
CA ASP A 7 -4.15 -0.57 -8.55
C ASP A 7 -2.86 -1.27 -8.10
N ALA A 8 -2.24 -2.02 -8.99
CA ALA A 8 -1.07 -2.84 -8.72
C ALA A 8 0.27 -2.11 -8.92
N LYS A 9 0.28 -0.79 -9.12
CA LYS A 9 1.54 -0.05 -9.29
C LYS A 9 2.52 -0.29 -8.14
N ARG A 10 2.06 -0.20 -6.88
CA ARG A 10 2.91 -0.43 -5.72
C ARG A 10 3.28 -1.90 -5.55
N LEU A 11 2.38 -2.81 -5.91
CA LEU A 11 2.63 -4.25 -5.90
C LEU A 11 3.86 -4.61 -6.72
N PHE A 12 3.99 -4.06 -7.94
CA PHE A 12 5.08 -4.36 -8.88
C PHE A 12 6.35 -3.51 -8.69
N HIS A 13 6.22 -2.27 -8.17
CA HIS A 13 7.32 -1.30 -8.20
C HIS A 13 7.77 -0.82 -6.83
N ASN A 14 7.26 -1.38 -5.74
CA ASN A 14 7.64 -0.95 -4.41
C ASN A 14 8.07 -2.13 -3.53
N GLY A 15 9.36 -2.20 -3.20
CA GLY A 15 9.94 -3.20 -2.29
C GLY A 15 9.76 -2.87 -0.79
N THR A 16 9.03 -1.80 -0.43
CA THR A 16 8.84 -1.37 0.96
C THR A 16 7.41 -1.63 1.44
N GLY A 17 7.02 -1.03 2.56
CA GLY A 17 5.74 -1.27 3.22
C GLY A 17 4.50 -1.22 2.32
N LEU A 18 4.41 -0.23 1.40
CA LEU A 18 3.25 -0.12 0.50
C LEU A 18 3.16 -1.30 -0.49
N GLY A 19 4.30 -1.77 -1.00
CA GLY A 19 4.35 -2.94 -1.87
C GLY A 19 4.03 -4.21 -1.10
N ASN A 20 4.60 -4.39 0.09
CA ASN A 20 4.32 -5.54 0.94
C ASN A 20 2.84 -5.61 1.33
N TYR A 21 2.24 -4.49 1.72
CA TYR A 21 0.80 -4.41 1.94
C TYR A 21 -0.01 -4.85 0.71
N SER A 22 0.32 -4.30 -0.46
CA SER A 22 -0.40 -4.60 -1.70
C SER A 22 -0.31 -6.08 -2.07
N ARG A 23 0.87 -6.67 -2.01
CA ARG A 23 1.10 -8.09 -2.29
C ARG A 23 0.37 -8.99 -1.29
N ARG A 24 0.46 -8.67 0.00
CA ARG A 24 -0.19 -9.46 1.04
C ARG A 24 -1.70 -9.43 0.91
N LEU A 25 -2.31 -8.25 0.76
CA LEU A 25 -3.75 -8.11 0.63
C LEU A 25 -4.30 -8.88 -0.57
N VAL A 26 -3.69 -8.70 -1.74
CA VAL A 26 -4.13 -9.38 -2.97
C VAL A 26 -4.02 -10.89 -2.86
N ARG A 27 -2.91 -11.40 -2.30
CA ARG A 27 -2.72 -12.83 -2.05
C ARG A 27 -3.76 -13.37 -1.07
N SER A 28 -3.98 -12.71 0.06
CA SER A 28 -4.94 -13.13 1.08
C SER A 28 -6.37 -13.13 0.53
N LEU A 29 -6.75 -12.14 -0.27
CA LEU A 29 -8.08 -12.13 -0.88
C LEU A 29 -8.28 -13.32 -1.83
N LYS A 30 -7.30 -13.68 -2.63
CA LYS A 30 -7.37 -14.86 -3.49
C LYS A 30 -7.44 -16.15 -2.68
N GLU A 31 -6.67 -16.24 -1.60
CA GLU A 31 -6.62 -17.42 -0.73
C GLU A 31 -7.93 -17.64 0.04
N PHE A 32 -8.46 -16.59 0.68
CA PHE A 32 -9.63 -16.71 1.55
C PHE A 32 -10.97 -16.52 0.83
N TYR A 33 -10.96 -15.93 -0.38
CA TYR A 33 -12.16 -15.70 -1.19
C TYR A 33 -11.95 -16.14 -2.64
N PRO A 34 -11.63 -17.43 -2.88
CA PRO A 34 -11.24 -17.96 -4.19
C PRO A 34 -12.35 -17.90 -5.25
N ASP A 35 -13.61 -17.76 -4.84
CA ASP A 35 -14.74 -17.66 -5.75
C ASP A 35 -14.81 -16.35 -6.53
N ASN A 36 -14.03 -15.33 -6.13
CA ASN A 36 -13.95 -14.08 -6.86
C ASN A 36 -12.82 -14.11 -7.89
N SER A 37 -12.97 -13.29 -8.92
CA SER A 37 -11.93 -13.05 -9.92
C SER A 37 -11.13 -11.80 -9.59
N TYR A 38 -9.82 -11.82 -9.82
CA TYR A 38 -8.91 -10.74 -9.44
C TYR A 38 -8.04 -10.32 -10.62
N VAL A 39 -8.03 -9.02 -10.91
CA VAL A 39 -7.27 -8.42 -12.02
C VAL A 39 -6.36 -7.32 -11.52
N LEU A 40 -5.10 -7.33 -11.95
CA LEU A 40 -4.09 -6.36 -11.58
C LEU A 40 -3.93 -5.29 -12.66
N PHE A 41 -4.16 -4.04 -12.33
CA PHE A 41 -3.97 -2.90 -13.24
C PHE A 41 -2.69 -2.17 -12.87
N SER A 42 -1.71 -2.14 -13.78
CA SER A 42 -0.44 -1.46 -13.53
C SER A 42 0.06 -0.72 -14.77
N PRO A 43 0.68 0.47 -14.62
CA PRO A 43 1.27 1.19 -15.73
C PRO A 43 2.45 0.43 -16.40
N SER A 44 3.04 -0.51 -15.71
CA SER A 44 4.05 -1.47 -16.19
C SER A 44 4.23 -2.59 -15.18
N VAL A 45 4.90 -3.66 -15.60
CA VAL A 45 5.25 -4.78 -14.73
C VAL A 45 6.76 -4.83 -14.58
N THR A 46 7.25 -5.01 -13.35
CA THR A 46 8.64 -5.33 -13.06
C THR A 46 8.70 -6.81 -12.73
N TYR A 47 9.57 -7.55 -13.42
CA TYR A 47 9.77 -8.96 -13.21
C TYR A 47 10.93 -9.17 -12.22
N ASN A 48 10.59 -9.67 -11.04
CA ASN A 48 11.53 -10.07 -9.99
C ASN A 48 10.88 -11.16 -9.12
N ASP A 49 11.62 -11.71 -8.17
CA ASP A 49 11.14 -12.81 -7.31
C ASP A 49 9.85 -12.45 -6.57
N GLU A 50 9.71 -11.21 -6.11
CA GLU A 50 8.51 -10.74 -5.39
C GLU A 50 7.27 -10.65 -6.30
N SER A 51 7.45 -10.29 -7.57
CA SER A 51 6.37 -10.10 -8.53
C SER A 51 6.02 -11.37 -9.31
N PHE A 52 6.93 -12.36 -9.36
CA PHE A 52 6.78 -13.57 -10.17
C PHE A 52 5.44 -14.27 -9.88
N TYR A 53 5.13 -14.51 -8.61
CA TYR A 53 3.86 -15.14 -8.23
C TYR A 53 2.65 -14.39 -8.83
N PHE A 54 2.64 -13.07 -8.77
CA PHE A 54 1.50 -12.26 -9.24
C PHE A 54 1.36 -12.27 -10.75
N THR A 55 2.46 -12.37 -11.48
CA THR A 55 2.42 -12.46 -12.94
C THR A 55 1.98 -13.83 -13.46
N GLN A 56 2.09 -14.88 -12.65
CA GLN A 56 1.61 -16.22 -13.00
C GLN A 56 0.15 -16.45 -12.59
N GLU A 57 -0.24 -15.92 -11.45
CA GLU A 57 -1.51 -16.25 -10.80
C GLU A 57 -2.65 -15.24 -11.07
N PHE A 58 -2.33 -14.08 -11.63
CA PHE A 58 -3.31 -13.01 -11.85
C PHE A 58 -3.25 -12.47 -13.27
N GLU A 59 -4.43 -12.23 -13.84
CA GLU A 59 -4.54 -11.42 -15.04
C GLU A 59 -3.98 -10.02 -14.75
N THR A 60 -3.11 -9.50 -15.64
CA THR A 60 -2.50 -8.18 -15.49
C THR A 60 -2.76 -7.34 -16.72
N VAL A 61 -3.37 -6.19 -16.52
CA VAL A 61 -3.70 -5.21 -17.55
C VAL A 61 -2.74 -4.02 -17.47
N THR A 62 -2.11 -3.70 -18.59
CA THR A 62 -1.20 -2.57 -18.74
C THR A 62 -1.64 -1.66 -19.89
N PRO A 63 -1.26 -0.36 -19.88
CA PRO A 63 -1.56 0.52 -21.00
C PRO A 63 -0.87 0.08 -22.29
N GLY A 64 -1.50 0.37 -23.42
CA GLY A 64 -0.89 0.18 -24.75
C GLY A 64 0.40 1.03 -24.92
N LEU A 65 1.23 0.62 -25.88
CA LEU A 65 2.57 1.17 -26.13
C LEU A 65 2.65 2.70 -26.27
N PHE A 66 1.62 3.34 -26.78
CA PHE A 66 1.58 4.78 -27.02
C PHE A 66 0.88 5.59 -25.93
N SER A 67 0.47 4.96 -24.83
CA SER A 67 -0.24 5.64 -23.74
C SER A 67 0.73 6.19 -22.70
N SER A 68 0.55 7.45 -22.30
CA SER A 68 1.25 8.00 -21.15
C SER A 68 0.86 7.22 -19.87
N LYS A 69 1.83 6.55 -19.26
CA LYS A 69 1.65 5.72 -18.05
C LYS A 69 0.96 6.46 -16.90
N ALA A 70 1.32 7.73 -16.69
CA ALA A 70 0.74 8.56 -15.65
C ALA A 70 -0.71 8.94 -15.95
N PHE A 71 -0.99 9.34 -17.18
CA PHE A 71 -2.33 9.72 -17.63
C PHE A 71 -3.27 8.51 -17.68
N TRP A 72 -2.76 7.34 -18.14
CA TRP A 72 -3.55 6.11 -18.14
C TRP A 72 -4.02 5.76 -16.73
N ARG A 73 -3.12 5.73 -15.74
CA ARG A 73 -3.48 5.40 -14.35
C ARG A 73 -4.45 6.41 -13.73
N THR A 74 -4.39 7.68 -14.16
CA THR A 74 -5.22 8.74 -13.57
C THR A 74 -6.63 8.76 -14.14
N ARG A 75 -6.82 8.44 -15.42
CA ARG A 75 -8.11 8.57 -16.12
C ARG A 75 -8.42 7.43 -17.09
N ASN A 76 -7.51 7.12 -18.02
CA ASN A 76 -7.80 6.17 -19.09
C ASN A 76 -7.97 4.73 -18.61
N ILE A 77 -7.52 4.41 -17.42
CA ILE A 77 -7.75 3.11 -16.77
C ILE A 77 -9.25 2.79 -16.64
N LEU A 78 -10.11 3.80 -16.58
CA LEU A 78 -11.57 3.59 -16.52
C LEU A 78 -12.08 2.77 -17.69
N LEU A 79 -11.60 3.03 -18.90
CA LEU A 79 -11.96 2.23 -20.07
C LEU A 79 -11.53 0.78 -19.89
N SER A 80 -10.28 0.57 -19.42
CA SER A 80 -9.78 -0.78 -19.17
C SER A 80 -10.56 -1.49 -18.05
N LEU A 81 -11.03 -0.78 -17.04
CA LEU A 81 -11.88 -1.35 -15.99
C LEU A 81 -13.25 -1.79 -16.54
N ILE A 82 -13.85 -0.96 -17.40
CA ILE A 82 -15.13 -1.27 -18.04
C ILE A 82 -14.99 -2.43 -19.03
N GLU A 83 -13.98 -2.41 -19.89
CA GLU A 83 -13.68 -3.47 -20.87
C GLU A 83 -13.40 -4.82 -20.20
N ASN A 84 -12.93 -4.81 -18.96
CA ASN A 84 -12.67 -6.02 -18.17
C ASN A 84 -13.82 -6.37 -17.22
N ASP A 85 -15.01 -5.77 -17.34
CA ASP A 85 -16.19 -6.04 -16.50
C ASP A 85 -15.88 -6.02 -14.99
N ILE A 86 -15.13 -5.01 -14.52
CA ILE A 86 -14.76 -4.89 -13.10
C ILE A 86 -15.97 -4.42 -12.28
N ASP A 87 -16.36 -5.20 -11.28
CA ASP A 87 -17.42 -4.84 -10.32
C ASP A 87 -16.91 -3.91 -9.23
N ILE A 88 -15.69 -4.18 -8.72
CA ILE A 88 -15.07 -3.44 -7.61
C ILE A 88 -13.65 -3.07 -8.00
N TYR A 89 -13.27 -1.81 -7.87
CA TYR A 89 -11.90 -1.36 -8.05
C TYR A 89 -11.31 -0.88 -6.73
N HIS A 90 -10.14 -1.42 -6.37
CA HIS A 90 -9.44 -1.07 -5.13
C HIS A 90 -8.13 -0.32 -5.41
N GLY A 91 -8.11 0.97 -5.09
CA GLY A 91 -6.90 1.78 -5.03
C GLY A 91 -6.08 1.44 -3.79
N LEU A 92 -5.03 0.63 -3.94
CA LEU A 92 -4.25 0.09 -2.83
C LEU A 92 -3.38 1.13 -2.10
N SER A 93 -3.22 2.33 -2.67
CA SER A 93 -2.29 3.34 -2.14
C SER A 93 -2.75 4.75 -2.48
N HIS A 94 -3.64 5.29 -1.68
CA HIS A 94 -4.11 6.68 -1.62
C HIS A 94 -4.82 7.24 -2.86
N GLU A 95 -4.88 6.54 -3.98
CA GLU A 95 -5.36 7.10 -5.24
C GLU A 95 -6.49 6.25 -5.84
N LEU A 96 -7.46 6.93 -6.46
CA LEU A 96 -8.47 6.37 -7.37
C LEU A 96 -8.40 7.10 -8.72
N PRO A 97 -8.83 6.46 -9.82
CA PRO A 97 -9.00 7.15 -11.10
C PRO A 97 -10.02 8.28 -11.00
N ILE A 98 -9.74 9.38 -11.67
CA ILE A 98 -10.68 10.51 -11.75
C ILE A 98 -11.86 10.09 -12.63
N GLY A 99 -13.08 10.28 -12.13
CA GLY A 99 -14.33 9.93 -12.82
C GLY A 99 -14.82 8.52 -12.51
N ILE A 100 -14.19 7.78 -11.58
CA ILE A 100 -14.68 6.45 -11.19
C ILE A 100 -16.07 6.52 -10.56
N GLU A 101 -16.40 7.61 -9.90
CA GLU A 101 -17.71 7.90 -9.32
C GLU A 101 -18.83 8.05 -10.34
N GLU A 102 -18.50 8.29 -11.60
CA GLU A 102 -19.44 8.39 -12.73
C GLU A 102 -19.73 7.01 -13.36
N THR A 103 -19.05 5.96 -12.91
CA THR A 103 -19.22 4.58 -13.38
C THR A 103 -20.10 3.75 -12.45
N GLN A 104 -20.49 2.55 -12.88
CA GLN A 104 -21.16 1.58 -12.02
C GLN A 104 -20.20 0.79 -11.11
N ILE A 105 -18.89 0.96 -11.31
CA ILE A 105 -17.85 0.25 -10.57
C ILE A 105 -17.82 0.75 -9.13
N LYS A 106 -17.92 -0.16 -8.17
CA LYS A 106 -17.74 0.18 -6.76
C LYS A 106 -16.28 0.42 -6.45
N SER A 107 -15.98 1.51 -5.77
CA SER A 107 -14.59 1.90 -5.50
C SER A 107 -14.23 1.82 -4.03
N VAL A 108 -13.08 1.23 -3.76
CA VAL A 108 -12.44 1.17 -2.44
C VAL A 108 -11.08 1.85 -2.53
N VAL A 109 -10.68 2.60 -1.52
CA VAL A 109 -9.32 3.15 -1.43
C VAL A 109 -8.70 2.86 -0.07
N THR A 110 -7.44 2.43 -0.06
CA THR A 110 -6.66 2.35 1.18
C THR A 110 -5.84 3.61 1.37
N ILE A 111 -6.01 4.23 2.52
CA ILE A 111 -5.21 5.36 3.00
C ILE A 111 -4.30 4.87 4.12
N HIS A 112 -2.99 4.95 3.89
CA HIS A 112 -1.98 4.47 4.84
C HIS A 112 -1.67 5.49 5.92
N ASP A 113 -1.51 6.75 5.53
CA ASP A 113 -1.26 7.88 6.42
C ASP A 113 -1.60 9.21 5.72
N LEU A 114 -1.60 10.30 6.46
CA LEU A 114 -1.59 11.66 5.94
C LEU A 114 -0.33 12.43 6.43
N ILE A 115 0.80 11.74 6.43
CA ILE A 115 2.04 12.24 7.02
C ILE A 115 2.52 13.57 6.40
N TYR A 116 2.21 13.82 5.14
CA TYR A 116 2.51 15.10 4.48
C TYR A 116 1.74 16.29 5.09
N LYS A 117 0.61 16.03 5.75
CA LYS A 117 -0.14 17.04 6.52
C LYS A 117 0.48 17.26 7.90
N LEU A 118 0.90 16.16 8.55
CA LEU A 118 1.45 16.19 9.91
C LEU A 118 2.87 16.77 9.95
N PHE A 119 3.68 16.45 8.92
CA PHE A 119 5.08 16.87 8.80
C PHE A 119 5.35 17.57 7.45
N PRO A 120 4.70 18.73 7.22
CA PRO A 120 4.74 19.37 5.91
C PRO A 120 6.13 19.85 5.46
N SER A 121 7.05 20.07 6.41
CA SER A 121 8.44 20.44 6.12
C SER A 121 9.23 19.36 5.39
N ASN A 122 8.82 18.08 5.54
CA ASN A 122 9.51 16.94 4.94
C ASN A 122 9.11 16.67 3.49
N PHE A 123 8.26 17.51 2.91
CA PHE A 123 7.72 17.31 1.55
C PHE A 123 7.80 18.60 0.72
N PRO A 124 8.23 18.50 -0.55
CA PRO A 124 8.16 19.63 -1.48
C PRO A 124 6.76 20.21 -1.60
N LEU A 125 6.64 21.53 -1.77
CA LEU A 125 5.35 22.22 -1.86
C LEU A 125 4.46 21.67 -2.98
N ILE A 126 5.08 21.33 -4.13
CA ILE A 126 4.36 20.79 -5.28
C ILE A 126 3.77 19.42 -4.96
N ASP A 127 4.56 18.55 -4.33
CA ASP A 127 4.11 17.19 -3.95
C ASP A 127 2.95 17.25 -2.95
N LYS A 128 3.04 18.15 -1.96
CA LYS A 128 1.96 18.35 -1.00
C LYS A 128 0.64 18.74 -1.67
N LYS A 129 0.68 19.64 -2.64
CA LYS A 129 -0.51 20.04 -3.42
C LYS A 129 -1.07 18.87 -4.24
N ILE A 130 -0.20 18.10 -4.88
CA ILE A 130 -0.60 16.94 -5.68
C ILE A 130 -1.24 15.87 -4.78
N TYR A 131 -0.62 15.56 -3.63
CA TYR A 131 -1.17 14.60 -2.66
C TYR A 131 -2.51 15.09 -2.10
N ASP A 132 -2.61 16.35 -1.75
CA ASP A 132 -3.85 16.92 -1.21
C ASP A 132 -5.01 16.77 -2.20
N ILE A 133 -4.80 17.13 -3.45
CA ILE A 133 -5.82 17.01 -4.51
C ILE A 133 -6.19 15.55 -4.73
N LYS A 134 -5.21 14.67 -4.95
CA LYS A 134 -5.46 13.27 -5.31
C LYS A 134 -6.08 12.47 -4.17
N TRP A 135 -5.56 12.63 -2.95
CA TRP A 135 -6.03 11.84 -1.81
C TRP A 135 -7.39 12.32 -1.32
N LYS A 136 -7.61 13.64 -1.30
CA LYS A 136 -8.94 14.18 -1.05
C LYS A 136 -9.95 13.70 -2.08
N ASN A 137 -9.61 13.76 -3.38
CA ASN A 137 -10.46 13.26 -4.45
C ASN A 137 -10.78 11.77 -4.26
N ALA A 138 -9.79 10.93 -3.97
CA ALA A 138 -9.99 9.51 -3.73
C ALA A 138 -10.90 9.26 -2.51
N CYS A 139 -10.68 9.95 -1.39
CA CYS A 139 -11.52 9.82 -0.20
C CYS A 139 -12.96 10.32 -0.44
N THR A 140 -13.13 11.42 -1.17
CA THR A 140 -14.46 11.97 -1.46
C THR A 140 -15.27 11.02 -2.33
N ASN A 141 -14.67 10.48 -3.37
CA ASN A 141 -15.34 9.72 -4.43
C ASN A 141 -15.39 8.21 -4.19
N ALA A 142 -14.61 7.67 -3.23
CA ALA A 142 -14.69 6.26 -2.86
C ALA A 142 -16.05 5.88 -2.28
N ASN A 143 -16.54 4.68 -2.60
CA ASN A 143 -17.69 4.08 -1.91
C ASN A 143 -17.31 3.65 -0.49
N ALA A 144 -16.09 3.14 -0.30
CA ALA A 144 -15.55 2.79 1.01
C ALA A 144 -14.06 3.15 1.11
N ILE A 145 -13.61 3.51 2.31
CA ILE A 145 -12.23 3.86 2.61
C ILE A 145 -11.70 2.89 3.65
N ILE A 146 -10.55 2.29 3.37
CA ILE A 146 -9.79 1.53 4.36
C ILE A 146 -8.75 2.46 4.96
N ALA A 147 -8.80 2.67 6.26
CA ALA A 147 -7.75 3.33 7.03
C ALA A 147 -6.91 2.27 7.75
N THR A 148 -5.59 2.37 7.67
CA THR A 148 -4.69 1.36 8.27
C THR A 148 -4.56 1.46 9.79
N SER A 149 -5.13 2.51 10.38
CA SER A 149 -5.19 2.72 11.84
C SER A 149 -6.31 3.67 12.23
N GLU A 150 -6.68 3.69 13.52
CA GLU A 150 -7.60 4.69 14.06
C GLU A 150 -7.06 6.10 13.88
N ALA A 151 -5.76 6.33 14.06
CA ALA A 151 -5.13 7.63 13.83
C ALA A 151 -5.33 8.08 12.38
N THR A 152 -5.10 7.21 11.41
CA THR A 152 -5.34 7.52 9.98
C THR A 152 -6.82 7.84 9.72
N LYS A 153 -7.76 7.12 10.33
CA LYS A 153 -9.19 7.44 10.24
C LYS A 153 -9.49 8.85 10.75
N GLN A 154 -8.99 9.22 11.93
CA GLN A 154 -9.17 10.56 12.48
C GLN A 154 -8.54 11.63 11.61
N ASP A 155 -7.36 11.39 11.06
CA ASP A 155 -6.71 12.30 10.13
C ASP A 155 -7.54 12.54 8.85
N ILE A 156 -8.14 11.48 8.28
CA ILE A 156 -9.02 11.59 7.10
C ILE A 156 -10.24 12.45 7.43
N ILE A 157 -10.90 12.20 8.56
CA ILE A 157 -12.06 12.97 8.99
C ILE A 157 -11.69 14.45 9.18
N ALA A 158 -10.63 14.72 9.92
CA ALA A 158 -10.23 16.07 10.28
C ALA A 158 -9.76 16.90 9.07
N ASN A 159 -9.02 16.27 8.12
CA ASN A 159 -8.41 17.00 7.02
C ASN A 159 -9.27 17.06 5.75
N PHE A 160 -10.14 16.06 5.52
CA PHE A 160 -10.92 15.97 4.29
C PHE A 160 -12.43 16.07 4.52
N ASN A 161 -12.88 16.12 5.77
CA ASN A 161 -14.30 16.19 6.14
C ASN A 161 -15.13 15.03 5.54
N ILE A 162 -14.61 13.81 5.64
CA ILE A 162 -15.25 12.59 5.14
C ILE A 162 -16.19 12.00 6.19
N ASP A 163 -17.37 11.51 5.76
CA ASP A 163 -18.30 10.80 6.64
C ASP A 163 -17.59 9.59 7.28
N PRO A 164 -17.54 9.52 8.62
CA PRO A 164 -16.93 8.41 9.35
C PRO A 164 -17.50 7.03 8.99
N LYS A 165 -18.74 6.97 8.52
CA LYS A 165 -19.40 5.72 8.09
C LYS A 165 -18.77 5.11 6.83
N LYS A 166 -18.11 5.92 6.00
CA LYS A 166 -17.36 5.46 4.83
C LYS A 166 -16.00 4.87 5.17
N ILE A 167 -15.49 5.07 6.42
CA ILE A 167 -14.12 4.75 6.80
C ILE A 167 -14.10 3.52 7.71
N HIS A 168 -13.49 2.46 7.22
CA HIS A 168 -13.29 1.21 7.92
C HIS A 168 -11.83 1.07 8.34
N VAL A 169 -11.57 0.84 9.62
CA VAL A 169 -10.21 0.58 10.10
C VAL A 169 -9.89 -0.89 9.89
N VAL A 170 -8.84 -1.15 9.11
CA VAL A 170 -8.32 -2.50 8.86
C VAL A 170 -6.82 -2.47 9.11
N TYR A 171 -6.40 -3.07 10.21
CA TYR A 171 -4.99 -3.13 10.58
C TYR A 171 -4.20 -4.00 9.60
N GLN A 172 -2.96 -3.60 9.39
CA GLN A 172 -2.03 -4.39 8.57
C GLN A 172 -1.52 -5.59 9.37
N THR A 173 -1.34 -6.70 8.68
CA THR A 173 -0.71 -7.90 9.24
C THR A 173 0.73 -8.04 8.74
N CYS A 174 1.54 -8.81 9.43
CA CYS A 174 2.89 -9.18 9.01
C CYS A 174 2.87 -10.38 8.06
N SER A 175 4.01 -10.68 7.45
CA SER A 175 4.21 -11.90 6.65
C SER A 175 4.30 -13.12 7.54
N ASP A 176 3.79 -14.27 7.06
CA ASP A 176 3.83 -15.56 7.75
C ASP A 176 5.27 -16.04 8.05
N ILE A 177 6.26 -15.48 7.37
CA ILE A 177 7.67 -15.72 7.66
C ILE A 177 8.04 -15.35 9.11
N PHE A 178 7.32 -14.39 9.71
CA PHE A 178 7.54 -13.97 11.11
C PHE A 178 6.88 -14.90 12.14
N ASP A 179 6.03 -15.85 11.69
CA ASP A 179 5.43 -16.87 12.55
C ASP A 179 6.35 -18.10 12.70
N GLN A 180 7.43 -18.16 11.91
CA GLN A 180 8.42 -19.23 12.00
C GLN A 180 9.16 -19.17 13.33
N ARG A 181 9.26 -20.32 13.97
CA ARG A 181 10.03 -20.47 15.20
C ARG A 181 11.38 -21.10 14.89
N TYR A 182 12.42 -20.49 15.38
CA TYR A 182 13.80 -20.95 15.23
C TYR A 182 14.28 -21.54 16.55
N THR A 183 15.05 -22.62 16.49
CA THR A 183 15.72 -23.21 17.63
C THR A 183 16.81 -22.28 18.15
N ASP A 184 17.23 -22.44 19.41
CA ASP A 184 18.28 -21.62 19.98
C ASP A 184 19.63 -21.82 19.26
N LYS A 185 19.86 -23.02 18.70
CA LYS A 185 21.04 -23.29 17.86
C LYS A 185 21.00 -22.47 16.57
N GLU A 186 19.91 -22.49 15.83
CA GLU A 186 19.75 -21.70 14.59
C GLU A 186 19.92 -20.21 14.84
N LYS A 187 19.41 -19.70 15.97
CA LYS A 187 19.60 -18.30 16.38
C LYS A 187 21.07 -18.01 16.65
N ALA A 188 21.77 -18.89 17.39
CA ALA A 188 23.17 -18.76 17.69
C ALA A 188 24.03 -18.77 16.43
N ASP A 189 23.77 -19.69 15.50
CA ASP A 189 24.46 -19.80 14.22
C ASP A 189 24.29 -18.53 13.38
N ILE A 190 23.08 -17.91 13.38
CA ILE A 190 22.83 -16.64 12.68
C ILE A 190 23.60 -15.48 13.32
N LEU A 191 23.62 -15.39 14.65
CA LEU A 191 24.35 -14.35 15.38
C LEU A 191 25.86 -14.44 15.11
N GLU A 192 26.40 -15.65 15.11
CA GLU A 192 27.82 -15.89 14.81
C GLU A 192 28.14 -15.51 13.36
N ASN A 193 27.36 -15.98 12.39
CA ASN A 193 27.55 -15.67 10.97
C ASN A 193 27.50 -14.16 10.67
N LEU A 194 26.66 -13.42 11.39
CA LEU A 194 26.52 -11.97 11.24
C LEU A 194 27.46 -11.17 12.18
N SER A 195 28.27 -11.85 12.99
CA SER A 195 29.14 -11.24 14.01
C SER A 195 28.38 -10.30 14.94
N LEU A 196 27.16 -10.68 15.34
CA LEU A 196 26.31 -9.91 16.23
C LEU A 196 26.47 -10.36 17.69
N PRO A 197 26.37 -9.44 18.67
CA PRO A 197 26.35 -9.80 20.07
C PRO A 197 25.04 -10.54 20.44
N GLN A 198 25.03 -11.27 21.56
CA GLN A 198 23.84 -11.97 22.03
C GLN A 198 22.65 -11.04 22.35
N SER A 199 22.93 -9.82 22.73
CA SER A 199 21.91 -8.80 23.02
C SER A 199 22.20 -7.54 22.21
N PHE A 200 21.20 -7.09 21.45
CA PHE A 200 21.31 -5.88 20.64
C PHE A 200 19.93 -5.24 20.42
N ILE A 201 19.92 -3.98 20.05
CA ILE A 201 18.73 -3.25 19.62
C ILE A 201 18.73 -3.22 18.10
N LEU A 202 17.69 -3.80 17.49
CA LEU A 202 17.50 -3.81 16.05
C LEU A 202 16.55 -2.69 15.62
N TYR A 203 16.99 -1.85 14.69
CA TYR A 203 16.12 -0.92 13.97
C TYR A 203 15.99 -1.36 12.50
N VAL A 204 14.75 -1.48 12.02
CA VAL A 204 14.46 -1.78 10.62
C VAL A 204 13.66 -0.63 10.02
N GLY A 205 14.23 0.06 9.04
CA GLY A 205 13.57 1.17 8.36
C GLY A 205 14.55 2.15 7.71
N ALA A 206 13.99 3.13 6.99
CA ALA A 206 14.81 4.20 6.40
C ALA A 206 15.35 5.12 7.50
N ILE A 207 16.64 5.48 7.42
CA ILE A 207 17.26 6.47 8.29
C ILE A 207 16.90 7.85 7.74
N MET A 208 15.97 8.51 8.42
CA MET A 208 15.51 9.87 8.07
C MET A 208 15.04 10.60 9.33
N GLU A 209 15.08 11.93 9.30
CA GLU A 209 14.79 12.80 10.44
C GLU A 209 13.47 12.47 11.15
N ARG A 210 12.36 12.32 10.40
CA ARG A 210 11.05 12.00 10.99
C ARG A 210 10.97 10.65 11.72
N LYS A 211 11.91 9.72 11.45
CA LYS A 211 11.99 8.42 12.14
C LYS A 211 12.79 8.50 13.43
N ASN A 212 13.47 9.63 13.64
CA ASN A 212 14.19 9.97 14.87
C ASN A 212 15.06 8.83 15.43
N VAL A 213 15.80 8.17 14.54
CA VAL A 213 16.65 7.01 14.92
C VAL A 213 17.70 7.40 15.95
N MET A 214 18.16 8.67 15.93
CA MET A 214 19.14 9.16 16.90
C MET A 214 18.64 9.09 18.34
N SER A 215 17.34 9.24 18.58
CA SER A 215 16.78 9.11 19.94
C SER A 215 17.00 7.71 20.55
N ILE A 216 17.10 6.66 19.71
CA ILE A 216 17.41 5.31 20.18
C ILE A 216 18.84 5.27 20.73
N VAL A 217 19.80 5.87 19.98
CA VAL A 217 21.20 5.95 20.38
C VAL A 217 21.36 6.77 21.65
N GLU A 218 20.69 7.91 21.73
CA GLU A 218 20.73 8.79 22.92
C GLU A 218 20.11 8.10 24.15
N ALA A 219 18.98 7.42 23.98
CA ALA A 219 18.35 6.67 25.05
C ALA A 219 19.26 5.53 25.55
N TYR A 220 19.85 4.77 24.63
CA TYR A 220 20.77 3.70 24.97
C TYR A 220 21.99 4.23 25.76
N ASN A 221 22.56 5.36 25.35
CA ASN A 221 23.69 5.96 26.06
C ASN A 221 23.36 6.44 27.49
N LYS A 222 22.08 6.72 27.78
CA LYS A 222 21.64 7.12 29.13
C LYS A 222 21.44 5.94 30.08
N ILE A 223 21.21 4.74 29.56
CA ILE A 223 20.94 3.53 30.36
C ILE A 223 22.14 2.60 30.48
N ARG A 224 23.24 2.89 29.76
CA ARG A 224 24.51 2.19 29.82
C ARG A 224 25.40 2.82 30.90
#